data_8aecc3a4926c4fdc40c10f1e9821e684
#
_entry.id   8aecc3a4926c4fdc40c10f1e9821e684
#
_cell.length_a   1.000
_cell.length_b   1.000
_cell.length_c   1.000
_cell.angle_alpha   90.00
_cell.angle_beta   90.00
_cell.angle_gamma   90.00
#
_symmetry.space_group_name_H-M   'P 1'
#
loop_
_entity.id
_entity.type
_entity.pdbx_description
1 polymer ?
#
loop_
_entity_poly.entity_id
_entity_poly.type
_entity_poly.pdbx_seq_one_letter_code
_entity_poly.pdbx_strand_id
1 'polypeptide(L)'
;MSKPTRKICFVSVIGVLLCALAVFPASANSAPSYWEGVSASGVLTTEGECPLVVEHETLTFDIGAFPSNHYSSIEDYLAYDASVTAQYTFYNPSDMTVTAKLLFPFGINPQYGEIYDSDKRDYFMPDNASEYGAQINGAAVQTTVRHSYWSGVIYKFDPAEEMAKLHNDYRTDSFLSYDLPVHVYTYRISVDKQTYLSARAATYFDGAFEHTRFMLENLGGYHSDENGHAGWASVHTSDAEITVCVLGEDTGELEWKFFENGSLETEIEGSMSVVDKTSTTFGALAMQYYDPASGVAAHDWFNAVVAQLEYSERALGLYGGVNWDVSQHLLQWYEYEIMLAPGERLTNTVTAPLYPHINGRYEQPTYAYEYFLTPASTWTEFGTLDIYINTPYVMVKERKGEYSIAPKEWTKTDAGYKIHLDGLPDENLIFTLCEVENPKLAVTPYTILFIVIIVIGVLLVLAVIGVPTVLIVILIKLAKKRKKKQAESAPEQTTDTTTE
;
A
#
# COMPACT_ATOMS: atom_id res chain seq x y z
N MET A 1 -0.04 51.74 30.93
CA MET A 1 -0.67 50.83 29.94
C MET A 1 -0.90 49.50 30.59
N SER A 2 -2.13 49.09 30.69
CA SER A 2 -2.62 47.98 31.48
C SER A 2 -2.26 46.62 30.90
N LYS A 3 -2.04 45.63 31.81
CA LYS A 3 -1.73 44.23 31.50
C LYS A 3 -2.59 43.50 30.41
N PRO A 4 -3.83 43.93 30.05
CA PRO A 4 -4.62 43.28 29.02
C PRO A 4 -4.09 43.45 27.60
N THR A 5 -3.51 44.60 27.26
CA THR A 5 -3.04 44.86 25.86
C THR A 5 -1.86 44.00 25.45
N ARG A 6 -1.01 43.55 26.40
CA ARG A 6 0.09 42.62 26.12
C ARG A 6 -0.39 41.16 25.83
N LYS A 7 -1.49 40.76 26.50
CA LYS A 7 -2.06 39.40 26.28
C LYS A 7 -2.76 39.29 24.92
N ILE A 8 -3.43 40.40 24.49
CA ILE A 8 -4.14 40.41 23.19
C ILE A 8 -3.12 40.34 22.04
N CYS A 9 -2.01 41.09 22.10
CA CYS A 9 -0.96 40.99 21.08
C CYS A 9 -0.30 39.59 21.02
N PHE A 10 -0.13 38.93 22.18
CA PHE A 10 0.50 37.59 22.21
C PHE A 10 -0.43 36.49 21.66
N VAL A 11 -1.73 36.56 21.97
CA VAL A 11 -2.75 35.63 21.44
C VAL A 11 -2.94 35.86 19.93
N SER A 12 -2.90 37.09 19.44
CA SER A 12 -2.99 37.37 18.00
C SER A 12 -1.77 36.87 17.22
N VAL A 13 -0.56 36.96 17.80
CA VAL A 13 0.67 36.42 17.17
C VAL A 13 0.67 34.92 17.13
N ILE A 14 0.22 34.25 18.20
CA ILE A 14 0.09 32.78 18.23
C ILE A 14 -1.02 32.32 17.25
N GLY A 15 -2.13 33.04 17.16
CA GLY A 15 -3.19 32.76 16.20
C GLY A 15 -2.71 32.83 14.74
N VAL A 16 -1.94 33.88 14.39
CA VAL A 16 -1.34 34.04 13.05
C VAL A 16 -0.28 32.96 12.79
N LEU A 17 0.53 32.57 13.79
CA LEU A 17 1.49 31.47 13.64
C LEU A 17 0.79 30.11 13.46
N LEU A 18 -0.29 29.86 14.21
CA LEU A 18 -1.09 28.63 14.06
C LEU A 18 -1.84 28.60 12.72
N CYS A 19 -2.34 29.72 12.22
CA CYS A 19 -2.91 29.81 10.87
C CYS A 19 -1.85 29.64 9.78
N ALA A 20 -0.64 30.14 9.98
CA ALA A 20 0.47 29.94 9.05
C ALA A 20 0.99 28.48 9.05
N LEU A 21 0.83 27.76 10.16
CA LEU A 21 1.14 26.32 10.26
C LEU A 21 0.00 25.43 9.74
N ALA A 22 -1.24 25.94 9.67
CA ALA A 22 -2.39 25.19 9.15
C ALA A 22 -2.56 25.29 7.62
N VAL A 23 -1.79 26.14 6.93
CA VAL A 23 -1.72 26.21 5.48
C VAL A 23 -0.51 25.39 4.99
N PHE A 24 -0.39 24.15 5.47
CA PHE A 24 0.27 23.16 4.64
C PHE A 24 -0.75 22.75 3.58
N PRO A 25 -0.51 23.00 2.29
CA PRO A 25 -1.28 22.32 1.28
C PRO A 25 -1.07 20.84 1.56
N ALA A 26 -2.15 20.12 1.88
CA ALA A 26 -2.20 18.71 1.62
C ALA A 26 -1.64 18.57 0.20
N SER A 27 -0.57 17.84 0.01
CA SER A 27 0.05 17.62 -1.28
C SER A 27 -1.04 17.05 -2.18
N ALA A 28 -1.72 17.91 -2.90
CA ALA A 28 -2.59 17.51 -3.97
C ALA A 28 -1.64 16.87 -4.99
N ASN A 29 -1.73 15.56 -5.10
CA ASN A 29 -1.24 14.68 -6.16
C ASN A 29 -0.42 15.39 -7.24
N SER A 30 0.84 15.66 -6.97
CA SER A 30 1.83 15.63 -8.02
C SER A 30 1.97 14.15 -8.41
N ALA A 31 1.96 13.84 -9.70
CA ALA A 31 2.25 12.51 -10.21
C ALA A 31 3.41 11.89 -9.41
N PRO A 32 3.33 10.61 -9.03
CA PRO A 32 4.33 10.02 -8.19
C PRO A 32 5.70 10.20 -8.84
N SER A 33 6.62 10.82 -8.12
CA SER A 33 7.99 11.01 -8.57
C SER A 33 8.83 9.73 -8.36
N TYR A 34 8.20 8.61 -8.08
CA TYR A 34 8.79 7.30 -7.91
C TYR A 34 7.81 6.22 -8.40
N TRP A 35 8.38 5.10 -8.78
CA TRP A 35 7.66 3.90 -9.14
C TRP A 35 8.02 2.78 -8.15
N GLU A 36 7.03 1.99 -7.75
CA GLU A 36 7.21 0.87 -6.83
C GLU A 36 7.08 -0.44 -7.60
N GLY A 37 8.17 -1.19 -7.66
CA GLY A 37 8.20 -2.55 -8.18
C GLY A 37 7.88 -3.59 -7.12
N VAL A 38 7.62 -4.82 -7.54
CA VAL A 38 7.49 -5.94 -6.62
C VAL A 38 8.87 -6.47 -6.26
N SER A 39 9.07 -6.68 -4.96
CA SER A 39 10.31 -7.23 -4.43
C SER A 39 10.43 -8.73 -4.74
N ALA A 40 11.61 -9.17 -5.06
CA ALA A 40 11.92 -10.59 -5.20
C ALA A 40 12.03 -11.26 -3.83
N SER A 41 11.85 -12.56 -3.78
CA SER A 41 11.88 -13.34 -2.54
C SER A 41 12.60 -14.67 -2.74
N GLY A 42 13.09 -15.23 -1.64
CA GLY A 42 13.68 -16.56 -1.59
C GLY A 42 12.65 -17.68 -1.68
N VAL A 43 13.14 -18.91 -1.73
CA VAL A 43 12.31 -20.12 -1.77
C VAL A 43 11.81 -20.47 -0.38
N LEU A 44 10.51 -20.79 -0.27
CA LEU A 44 9.86 -21.28 0.93
C LEU A 44 9.56 -22.78 0.83
N THR A 45 9.42 -23.43 1.99
CA THR A 45 8.83 -24.76 2.06
C THR A 45 7.37 -24.68 2.48
N THR A 46 6.52 -25.52 1.90
CA THR A 46 5.11 -25.64 2.30
C THR A 46 4.91 -26.63 3.44
N GLU A 47 5.93 -27.39 3.77
CA GLU A 47 5.84 -28.44 4.78
C GLU A 47 6.45 -27.92 6.08
N GLY A 48 5.68 -27.86 7.17
CA GLY A 48 6.04 -27.31 8.48
C GLY A 48 7.42 -27.72 8.94
N GLU A 49 7.68 -28.68 9.74
CA GLU A 49 9.00 -29.08 10.22
C GLU A 49 9.77 -29.89 9.15
N CYS A 50 10.06 -29.31 7.99
CA CYS A 50 10.89 -29.94 6.97
C CYS A 50 12.31 -30.18 7.50
N PRO A 51 12.83 -31.43 7.52
CA PRO A 51 14.13 -31.71 8.10
C PRO A 51 15.31 -31.31 7.20
N LEU A 52 15.07 -30.79 6.01
CA LEU A 52 16.12 -30.30 5.13
C LEU A 52 16.78 -29.05 5.70
N VAL A 53 18.08 -28.96 5.52
CA VAL A 53 18.92 -27.84 5.93
C VAL A 53 19.37 -27.08 4.70
N VAL A 54 19.36 -25.74 4.75
CA VAL A 54 20.06 -24.88 3.80
C VAL A 54 21.49 -24.70 4.31
N GLU A 55 22.47 -25.43 3.74
CA GLU A 55 23.87 -25.28 4.13
C GLU A 55 24.47 -23.95 3.65
N HIS A 56 24.05 -23.51 2.46
CA HIS A 56 24.57 -22.30 1.82
C HIS A 56 23.58 -21.73 0.82
N GLU A 57 23.48 -20.42 0.78
CA GLU A 57 22.79 -19.67 -0.27
C GLU A 57 23.76 -18.69 -0.93
N THR A 58 23.68 -18.58 -2.26
CA THR A 58 24.31 -17.54 -3.05
C THR A 58 23.24 -16.71 -3.74
N LEU A 59 23.20 -15.43 -3.45
CA LEU A 59 22.37 -14.46 -4.16
C LEU A 59 23.21 -13.68 -5.15
N THR A 60 22.80 -13.63 -6.39
CA THR A 60 23.44 -12.83 -7.44
C THR A 60 22.41 -11.89 -8.07
N PHE A 61 22.67 -10.60 -7.98
CA PHE A 61 21.89 -9.54 -8.60
C PHE A 61 22.65 -9.05 -9.82
N ASP A 62 22.11 -9.22 -11.02
CA ASP A 62 22.67 -8.75 -12.26
C ASP A 62 21.93 -7.49 -12.73
N ILE A 63 22.57 -6.32 -12.59
CA ILE A 63 21.99 -5.00 -12.87
C ILE A 63 22.90 -4.23 -13.80
N GLY A 64 22.75 -4.46 -15.11
CA GLY A 64 23.58 -3.84 -16.15
C GLY A 64 23.13 -2.44 -16.56
N ALA A 65 21.84 -2.13 -16.41
CA ALA A 65 21.24 -0.84 -16.74
C ALA A 65 20.17 -0.45 -15.72
N PHE A 66 19.81 0.84 -15.68
CA PHE A 66 18.61 1.27 -14.99
C PHE A 66 17.42 1.32 -15.95
N PRO A 67 16.17 1.18 -15.44
CA PRO A 67 14.99 1.29 -16.29
C PRO A 67 14.91 2.69 -16.91
N SER A 68 14.59 2.73 -18.19
CA SER A 68 14.40 3.99 -18.91
C SER A 68 13.04 4.60 -18.58
N ASN A 69 12.98 5.93 -18.61
CA ASN A 69 11.75 6.71 -18.52
C ASN A 69 10.76 6.31 -17.39
N HIS A 70 11.26 5.74 -16.28
CA HIS A 70 10.42 5.23 -15.18
C HIS A 70 9.33 4.24 -15.65
N TYR A 71 9.65 3.38 -16.63
CA TYR A 71 8.70 2.45 -17.25
C TYR A 71 7.47 3.16 -17.84
N SER A 72 7.70 4.25 -18.59
CA SER A 72 6.61 5.03 -19.18
C SER A 72 5.95 4.37 -20.37
N SER A 73 6.51 3.27 -20.89
CA SER A 73 5.95 2.46 -21.98
C SER A 73 6.15 0.96 -21.74
N ILE A 74 5.37 0.14 -22.46
CA ILE A 74 5.56 -1.33 -22.48
C ILE A 74 6.96 -1.69 -22.95
N GLU A 75 7.43 -1.02 -23.98
CA GLU A 75 8.75 -1.28 -24.58
C GLU A 75 9.88 -1.00 -23.58
N ASP A 76 9.78 0.08 -22.80
CA ASP A 76 10.74 0.40 -21.75
C ASP A 76 10.76 -0.67 -20.66
N TYR A 77 9.57 -1.17 -20.29
CA TYR A 77 9.42 -2.21 -19.28
C TYR A 77 10.01 -3.55 -19.75
N LEU A 78 9.64 -4.00 -20.96
CA LEU A 78 10.11 -5.27 -21.52
C LEU A 78 11.60 -5.23 -21.92
N ALA A 79 12.17 -4.06 -22.15
CA ALA A 79 13.58 -3.91 -22.45
C ALA A 79 14.47 -3.94 -21.20
N TYR A 80 13.90 -3.89 -19.99
CA TYR A 80 14.66 -3.94 -18.76
C TYR A 80 14.95 -5.39 -18.38
N ASP A 81 16.22 -5.73 -18.19
CA ASP A 81 16.71 -7.10 -18.08
C ASP A 81 17.42 -7.44 -16.74
N ALA A 82 17.28 -6.59 -15.72
CA ALA A 82 17.87 -6.91 -14.43
C ALA A 82 17.23 -8.17 -13.82
N SER A 83 18.06 -8.98 -13.20
CA SER A 83 17.63 -10.26 -12.63
C SER A 83 18.27 -10.54 -11.28
N VAL A 84 17.63 -11.42 -10.51
CA VAL A 84 18.19 -12.04 -9.32
C VAL A 84 18.23 -13.56 -9.51
N THR A 85 19.34 -14.15 -9.14
CA THR A 85 19.49 -15.61 -9.07
C THR A 85 19.83 -16.00 -7.64
N ALA A 86 19.01 -16.85 -7.04
CA ALA A 86 19.26 -17.48 -5.76
C ALA A 86 19.61 -18.94 -5.95
N GLN A 87 20.79 -19.34 -5.47
CA GLN A 87 21.27 -20.71 -5.54
C GLN A 87 21.45 -21.28 -4.14
N TYR A 88 20.70 -22.33 -3.83
CA TYR A 88 20.69 -23.02 -2.54
C TYR A 88 21.43 -24.33 -2.63
N THR A 89 22.19 -24.65 -1.58
CA THR A 89 22.70 -25.99 -1.33
C THR A 89 21.88 -26.60 -0.19
N PHE A 90 20.95 -27.47 -0.52
CA PHE A 90 20.19 -28.25 0.44
C PHE A 90 20.95 -29.50 0.87
N TYR A 91 20.75 -29.88 2.13
CA TYR A 91 21.25 -31.10 2.73
C TYR A 91 20.17 -31.83 3.50
N ASN A 92 20.08 -33.15 3.35
CA ASN A 92 19.21 -33.99 4.14
C ASN A 92 19.98 -34.69 5.27
N PRO A 93 19.95 -34.17 6.51
CA PRO A 93 20.63 -34.80 7.66
C PRO A 93 19.88 -36.02 8.23
N SER A 94 18.63 -36.24 7.81
CA SER A 94 17.81 -37.36 8.33
C SER A 94 18.21 -38.71 7.77
N ASP A 95 17.69 -39.77 8.36
CA ASP A 95 17.89 -41.14 7.95
C ASP A 95 16.84 -41.65 6.96
N MET A 96 15.94 -40.78 6.50
CA MET A 96 14.89 -41.06 5.53
C MET A 96 15.00 -40.18 4.27
N THR A 97 14.41 -40.65 3.18
CA THR A 97 14.24 -39.81 2.01
C THR A 97 13.20 -38.73 2.29
N VAL A 98 13.54 -37.49 2.04
CA VAL A 98 12.65 -36.33 2.21
C VAL A 98 12.22 -35.83 0.85
N THR A 99 10.91 -35.69 0.66
CA THR A 99 10.31 -34.93 -0.46
C THR A 99 9.73 -33.65 0.09
N ALA A 100 10.15 -32.52 -0.44
CA ALA A 100 9.66 -31.21 -0.01
C ALA A 100 9.09 -30.45 -1.20
N LYS A 101 7.94 -29.81 -0.98
CA LYS A 101 7.36 -28.83 -1.91
C LYS A 101 7.95 -27.48 -1.64
N LEU A 102 8.45 -26.87 -2.69
CA LEU A 102 9.01 -25.54 -2.67
C LEU A 102 8.08 -24.55 -3.36
N LEU A 103 7.93 -23.41 -2.76
CA LEU A 103 7.23 -22.26 -3.34
C LEU A 103 8.20 -21.11 -3.52
N PHE A 104 8.12 -20.49 -4.66
CA PHE A 104 8.89 -19.32 -5.01
C PHE A 104 7.92 -18.21 -5.39
N PRO A 105 7.73 -17.19 -4.54
CA PRO A 105 6.82 -16.09 -4.83
C PRO A 105 7.44 -15.12 -5.82
N PHE A 106 6.64 -14.66 -6.76
CA PHE A 106 7.04 -13.57 -7.63
C PHE A 106 5.87 -12.75 -8.07
N GLY A 107 5.90 -11.51 -7.76
CA GLY A 107 5.01 -10.50 -8.26
C GLY A 107 3.51 -10.76 -8.10
N ILE A 108 2.76 -9.74 -8.41
CA ILE A 108 1.31 -9.78 -8.56
C ILE A 108 1.02 -10.21 -9.99
N ASN A 109 -0.09 -10.89 -10.24
CA ASN A 109 -0.54 -11.14 -11.61
C ASN A 109 -1.59 -10.07 -12.00
N PRO A 110 -1.29 -9.19 -12.88
CA PRO A 110 -0.02 -9.05 -13.62
C PRO A 110 1.08 -8.56 -12.69
N GLN A 111 2.19 -9.16 -12.90
CA GLN A 111 3.40 -8.94 -12.10
C GLN A 111 3.68 -7.46 -12.04
N TYR A 112 4.07 -6.87 -10.97
CA TYR A 112 4.49 -5.47 -10.86
C TYR A 112 3.42 -4.40 -11.06
N GLY A 113 2.14 -4.79 -11.02
CA GLY A 113 1.01 -3.86 -11.12
C GLY A 113 0.72 -3.39 -12.55
N GLU A 114 -0.31 -2.58 -12.66
CA GLU A 114 -0.70 -1.96 -13.92
C GLU A 114 0.29 -0.88 -14.32
N ILE A 115 0.81 -0.96 -15.54
CA ILE A 115 1.59 0.11 -16.15
C ILE A 115 0.68 0.89 -17.09
N TYR A 116 0.57 2.20 -16.85
CA TYR A 116 -0.24 3.05 -17.72
C TYR A 116 0.51 3.37 -19.00
N ASP A 117 0.00 2.86 -20.11
CA ASP A 117 0.46 3.21 -21.46
C ASP A 117 -0.20 4.54 -21.88
N SER A 118 0.57 5.62 -21.86
CA SER A 118 0.09 6.96 -22.20
C SER A 118 -0.32 7.08 -23.67
N ASP A 119 0.24 6.27 -24.55
CA ASP A 119 -0.05 6.30 -25.97
C ASP A 119 -1.35 5.56 -26.31
N LYS A 120 -1.61 4.46 -25.65
CA LYS A 120 -2.85 3.70 -25.77
C LYS A 120 -3.96 4.21 -24.85
N ARG A 121 -3.62 5.01 -23.83
CA ARG A 121 -4.51 5.48 -22.75
C ARG A 121 -5.19 4.32 -22.03
N ASP A 122 -4.43 3.27 -21.80
CA ASP A 122 -4.89 2.04 -21.18
C ASP A 122 -3.85 1.51 -20.23
N TYR A 123 -4.27 0.65 -19.32
CA TYR A 123 -3.37 -0.08 -18.44
C TYR A 123 -3.04 -1.41 -19.08
N PHE A 124 -1.79 -1.80 -19.00
CA PHE A 124 -1.37 -3.11 -19.45
C PHE A 124 -0.62 -3.84 -18.36
N MET A 125 -0.62 -5.12 -18.52
CA MET A 125 -0.07 -6.10 -17.61
C MET A 125 1.03 -6.88 -18.33
N PRO A 126 2.31 -6.68 -17.98
CA PRO A 126 3.37 -7.41 -18.64
C PRO A 126 3.35 -8.88 -18.23
N ASP A 127 3.47 -9.76 -19.20
CA ASP A 127 3.68 -11.19 -18.98
C ASP A 127 5.17 -11.51 -19.05
N ASN A 128 5.81 -11.62 -17.87
CA ASN A 128 7.23 -11.96 -17.73
C ASN A 128 7.41 -13.42 -17.26
N ALA A 129 6.40 -14.25 -17.34
CA ALA A 129 6.45 -15.63 -16.85
C ALA A 129 7.64 -16.42 -17.41
N SER A 130 8.10 -16.10 -18.64
CA SER A 130 9.27 -16.73 -19.27
C SER A 130 10.61 -16.36 -18.64
N GLU A 131 10.68 -15.30 -17.85
CA GLU A 131 11.92 -14.85 -17.20
C GLU A 131 12.14 -15.53 -15.85
N TYR A 132 11.15 -16.29 -15.36
CA TYR A 132 11.24 -17.07 -14.13
C TYR A 132 11.69 -18.49 -14.43
N GLY A 133 12.55 -19.01 -13.60
CA GLY A 133 13.07 -20.37 -13.78
C GLY A 133 13.48 -21.03 -12.48
N ALA A 134 13.27 -22.35 -12.41
CA ALA A 134 13.80 -23.18 -11.35
C ALA A 134 14.63 -24.31 -11.96
N GLN A 135 15.75 -24.65 -11.33
CA GLN A 135 16.66 -25.73 -11.72
C GLN A 135 17.03 -26.56 -10.50
N ILE A 136 17.15 -27.86 -10.69
CA ILE A 136 17.68 -28.80 -9.71
C ILE A 136 18.93 -29.44 -10.31
N ASN A 137 20.08 -29.29 -9.62
CA ASN A 137 21.38 -29.77 -10.09
C ASN A 137 21.70 -29.32 -11.55
N GLY A 138 21.28 -28.09 -11.90
CA GLY A 138 21.47 -27.50 -13.23
C GLY A 138 20.47 -27.97 -14.30
N ALA A 139 19.53 -28.85 -13.97
CA ALA A 139 18.46 -29.24 -14.88
C ALA A 139 17.17 -28.44 -14.58
N ALA A 140 16.56 -27.88 -15.63
CA ALA A 140 15.29 -27.16 -15.50
C ALA A 140 14.18 -28.06 -14.93
N VAL A 141 13.38 -27.49 -14.03
CA VAL A 141 12.26 -28.16 -13.38
C VAL A 141 10.96 -27.61 -13.91
N GLN A 142 9.98 -28.50 -14.12
CA GLN A 142 8.63 -28.05 -14.41
C GLN A 142 7.97 -27.52 -13.14
N THR A 143 7.48 -26.30 -13.20
CA THR A 143 6.77 -25.64 -12.10
C THR A 143 5.27 -25.62 -12.37
N THR A 144 4.48 -25.61 -11.30
CA THR A 144 3.06 -25.31 -11.34
C THR A 144 2.84 -23.89 -10.86
N VAL A 145 2.11 -23.10 -11.62
CA VAL A 145 1.77 -21.72 -11.19
C VAL A 145 0.56 -21.78 -10.28
N ARG A 146 0.70 -21.24 -9.09
CA ARG A 146 -0.35 -21.08 -8.08
C ARG A 146 -0.63 -19.59 -7.86
N HIS A 147 -1.79 -19.26 -7.33
CA HIS A 147 -2.18 -17.88 -7.09
C HIS A 147 -2.79 -17.71 -5.70
N SER A 148 -2.44 -16.62 -5.03
CA SER A 148 -3.09 -16.17 -3.79
C SER A 148 -3.50 -14.71 -3.87
N TYR A 149 -4.49 -14.31 -3.08
CA TYR A 149 -4.92 -12.93 -3.01
C TYR A 149 -3.92 -12.06 -2.24
N TRP A 150 -3.61 -10.90 -2.80
CA TRP A 150 -2.81 -9.89 -2.14
C TRP A 150 -3.48 -8.51 -2.18
N SER A 151 -3.55 -7.84 -1.04
CA SER A 151 -4.22 -6.54 -0.91
C SER A 151 -3.42 -5.34 -1.48
N GLY A 152 -2.21 -5.58 -1.99
CA GLY A 152 -1.37 -4.53 -2.58
C GLY A 152 -0.58 -3.68 -1.57
N VAL A 153 -0.51 -4.07 -0.29
CA VAL A 153 0.22 -3.31 0.73
C VAL A 153 1.65 -3.85 0.85
N ILE A 154 2.55 -3.35 0.03
CA ILE A 154 3.94 -3.83 -0.14
C ILE A 154 4.74 -3.87 1.17
N TYR A 155 4.63 -2.85 2.03
CA TYR A 155 5.42 -2.80 3.28
C TYR A 155 4.95 -3.74 4.39
N LYS A 156 4.04 -4.65 4.09
CA LYS A 156 3.54 -5.67 5.01
C LYS A 156 3.59 -7.07 4.40
N PHE A 157 4.36 -7.24 3.35
CA PHE A 157 4.49 -8.54 2.74
C PHE A 157 5.24 -9.47 3.71
N ASP A 158 4.51 -10.43 4.26
CA ASP A 158 5.05 -11.56 5.02
C ASP A 158 4.88 -12.81 4.18
N PRO A 159 5.97 -13.39 3.65
CA PRO A 159 5.89 -14.56 2.79
C PRO A 159 5.20 -15.75 3.43
N ALA A 160 5.36 -15.96 4.74
CA ALA A 160 4.72 -17.07 5.45
C ALA A 160 3.20 -16.85 5.58
N GLU A 161 2.77 -15.62 5.89
CA GLU A 161 1.34 -15.25 5.90
C GLU A 161 0.71 -15.37 4.51
N GLU A 162 1.43 -14.91 3.47
CA GLU A 162 0.95 -15.00 2.09
C GLU A 162 0.89 -16.45 1.60
N MET A 163 1.89 -17.28 1.94
CA MET A 163 1.91 -18.70 1.63
C MET A 163 0.74 -19.44 2.29
N ALA A 164 0.40 -19.09 3.53
CA ALA A 164 -0.73 -19.70 4.25
C ALA A 164 -2.10 -19.48 3.58
N LYS A 165 -2.20 -18.52 2.65
CA LYS A 165 -3.40 -18.28 1.84
C LYS A 165 -3.55 -19.27 0.66
N LEU A 166 -2.51 -20.05 0.34
CA LEU A 166 -2.57 -21.09 -0.68
C LEU A 166 -3.23 -22.34 -0.12
N HIS A 167 -4.32 -22.74 -0.72
CA HIS A 167 -5.04 -23.95 -0.37
C HIS A 167 -5.01 -24.91 -1.56
N ASN A 168 -4.86 -26.23 -1.31
CA ASN A 168 -4.85 -27.23 -2.37
C ASN A 168 -6.25 -27.52 -2.94
N ASP A 169 -7.29 -26.95 -2.31
CA ASP A 169 -8.69 -27.10 -2.71
C ASP A 169 -9.44 -25.79 -2.34
N TYR A 170 -10.74 -25.77 -2.58
CA TYR A 170 -11.60 -24.67 -2.14
C TYR A 170 -11.58 -24.52 -0.62
N ARG A 171 -11.46 -23.29 -0.14
CA ARG A 171 -11.43 -22.99 1.29
C ARG A 171 -12.68 -23.44 2.01
N THR A 172 -12.48 -24.03 3.19
CA THR A 172 -13.55 -24.47 4.11
C THR A 172 -13.47 -23.78 5.47
N ASP A 173 -12.42 -22.98 5.71
CA ASP A 173 -12.15 -22.25 6.94
C ASP A 173 -12.78 -20.85 6.98
N SER A 174 -13.48 -20.45 5.91
CA SER A 174 -14.20 -19.20 5.79
C SER A 174 -15.71 -19.39 5.90
N PHE A 175 -16.41 -18.35 6.34
CA PHE A 175 -17.88 -18.30 6.22
C PHE A 175 -18.31 -18.47 4.76
N LEU A 176 -17.57 -17.85 3.81
CA LEU A 176 -17.82 -17.91 2.37
C LEU A 176 -17.29 -19.22 1.77
N SER A 177 -17.72 -20.36 2.30
CA SER A 177 -17.34 -21.67 1.74
C SER A 177 -18.03 -21.93 0.40
N TYR A 178 -17.44 -22.84 -0.41
CA TYR A 178 -17.97 -23.16 -1.74
C TYR A 178 -19.42 -23.63 -1.73
N ASP A 179 -19.81 -24.44 -0.75
CA ASP A 179 -21.15 -25.01 -0.59
C ASP A 179 -22.09 -24.15 0.26
N LEU A 180 -21.67 -22.93 0.66
CA LEU A 180 -22.54 -22.04 1.43
C LEU A 180 -23.86 -21.76 0.68
N PRO A 181 -25.05 -22.00 1.27
CA PRO A 181 -26.31 -21.65 0.64
C PRO A 181 -26.41 -20.15 0.34
N VAL A 182 -26.95 -19.82 -0.82
CA VAL A 182 -27.21 -18.43 -1.24
C VAL A 182 -28.62 -18.31 -1.75
N HIS A 183 -29.38 -17.37 -1.18
CA HIS A 183 -30.73 -17.03 -1.61
C HIS A 183 -30.68 -15.66 -2.30
N VAL A 184 -30.99 -15.64 -3.58
CA VAL A 184 -30.92 -14.44 -4.41
C VAL A 184 -32.30 -13.85 -4.57
N TYR A 185 -32.49 -12.62 -4.13
CA TYR A 185 -33.72 -11.85 -4.27
C TYR A 185 -33.50 -10.69 -5.22
N THR A 186 -34.30 -10.60 -6.29
CA THR A 186 -34.34 -9.42 -7.13
C THR A 186 -35.57 -8.61 -6.80
N TYR A 187 -35.35 -7.39 -6.38
CA TYR A 187 -36.39 -6.44 -6.00
C TYR A 187 -36.58 -5.40 -7.12
N ARG A 188 -37.82 -5.18 -7.52
CA ARG A 188 -38.18 -4.02 -8.35
C ARG A 188 -38.61 -2.89 -7.45
N ILE A 189 -37.94 -1.75 -7.59
CA ILE A 189 -38.12 -0.56 -6.77
C ILE A 189 -38.68 0.54 -7.65
N SER A 190 -39.73 1.21 -7.18
CA SER A 190 -40.30 2.39 -7.86
C SER A 190 -40.32 3.60 -6.92
N VAL A 191 -39.68 4.70 -7.39
CA VAL A 191 -39.58 5.99 -6.69
C VAL A 191 -39.78 7.11 -7.71
N ASP A 192 -40.45 8.20 -7.30
CA ASP A 192 -40.56 9.40 -8.15
C ASP A 192 -39.19 10.10 -8.32
N LYS A 193 -38.48 9.73 -9.38
CA LYS A 193 -37.17 10.30 -9.74
C LYS A 193 -37.23 11.71 -10.32
N GLN A 194 -38.40 12.18 -10.71
CA GLN A 194 -38.53 13.57 -11.17
C GLN A 194 -38.45 14.55 -9.98
N THR A 195 -39.02 14.14 -8.85
CA THR A 195 -38.94 14.89 -7.60
C THR A 195 -37.65 14.61 -6.81
N TYR A 196 -37.25 13.32 -6.74
CA TYR A 196 -36.14 12.89 -5.88
C TYR A 196 -34.93 12.38 -6.69
N LEU A 197 -34.13 13.29 -7.22
CA LEU A 197 -32.98 12.97 -8.10
C LEU A 197 -31.92 12.09 -7.45
N SER A 198 -31.75 12.22 -6.12
CA SER A 198 -30.72 11.52 -5.34
C SER A 198 -31.28 10.41 -4.46
N ALA A 199 -32.48 9.86 -4.80
CA ALA A 199 -33.16 8.85 -4.00
C ALA A 199 -32.29 7.62 -3.68
N ARG A 200 -32.50 7.08 -2.47
CA ARG A 200 -31.84 5.86 -1.99
C ARG A 200 -32.90 4.88 -1.50
N ALA A 201 -32.64 3.60 -1.75
CA ALA A 201 -33.37 2.51 -1.10
C ALA A 201 -32.45 1.86 -0.07
N ALA A 202 -32.88 1.80 1.18
CA ALA A 202 -32.11 1.23 2.28
C ALA A 202 -32.86 0.08 2.93
N THR A 203 -32.13 -0.95 3.31
CA THR A 203 -32.64 -2.05 4.14
C THR A 203 -31.83 -2.13 5.42
N TYR A 204 -32.50 -2.40 6.53
CA TYR A 204 -31.90 -2.49 7.85
C TYR A 204 -31.71 -3.95 8.24
N PHE A 205 -30.56 -4.26 8.83
CA PHE A 205 -30.19 -5.61 9.25
C PHE A 205 -30.13 -5.64 10.78
N ASP A 206 -30.87 -6.53 11.37
CA ASP A 206 -30.85 -6.80 12.83
C ASP A 206 -29.66 -7.77 13.10
N GLY A 207 -28.54 -7.24 13.35
CA GLY A 207 -27.33 -7.63 14.04
C GLY A 207 -26.86 -9.08 14.22
N ALA A 208 -27.50 -10.12 13.66
CA ALA A 208 -27.08 -11.51 13.82
C ALA A 208 -26.37 -12.04 12.57
N PHE A 209 -25.18 -11.50 12.27
CA PHE A 209 -24.39 -11.91 11.10
C PHE A 209 -23.56 -13.19 11.32
N GLU A 210 -23.78 -13.91 12.40
CA GLU A 210 -23.05 -15.14 12.68
C GLU A 210 -23.41 -16.25 11.69
N HIS A 211 -24.68 -16.36 11.32
CA HIS A 211 -25.19 -17.42 10.42
C HIS A 211 -25.73 -16.91 9.08
N THR A 212 -25.87 -15.58 8.95
CA THR A 212 -26.37 -14.94 7.73
C THR A 212 -25.60 -13.67 7.43
N ARG A 213 -25.18 -13.51 6.20
CA ARG A 213 -24.55 -12.29 5.69
C ARG A 213 -25.25 -11.84 4.42
N PHE A 214 -25.01 -10.61 4.01
CA PHE A 214 -25.71 -10.01 2.88
C PHE A 214 -24.74 -9.44 1.86
N MET A 215 -25.05 -9.65 0.57
CA MET A 215 -24.32 -9.06 -0.54
C MET A 215 -25.32 -8.26 -1.38
N LEU A 216 -25.05 -6.96 -1.54
CA LEU A 216 -25.85 -6.06 -2.37
C LEU A 216 -25.04 -5.73 -3.62
N GLU A 217 -25.56 -6.10 -4.80
CA GLU A 217 -24.87 -5.88 -6.07
C GLU A 217 -24.55 -4.40 -6.33
N ASN A 218 -25.49 -3.51 -6.01
CA ASN A 218 -25.35 -2.07 -6.20
C ASN A 218 -25.27 -1.30 -4.89
N LEU A 219 -24.52 -1.80 -3.90
CA LEU A 219 -24.36 -1.11 -2.63
C LEU A 219 -23.72 0.27 -2.85
N GLY A 220 -24.48 1.31 -2.57
CA GLY A 220 -24.04 2.71 -2.67
C GLY A 220 -23.40 3.24 -1.40
N GLY A 221 -23.67 2.58 -0.26
CA GLY A 221 -23.10 2.93 1.00
C GLY A 221 -23.68 2.12 2.16
N TYR A 222 -23.10 2.38 3.32
CA TYR A 222 -23.38 1.74 4.58
C TYR A 222 -23.65 2.79 5.65
N HIS A 223 -24.59 2.53 6.54
CA HIS A 223 -24.91 3.38 7.66
C HIS A 223 -25.08 2.54 8.93
N SER A 224 -24.66 3.06 10.07
CA SER A 224 -24.83 2.42 11.37
C SER A 224 -25.30 3.48 12.38
N ASP A 225 -26.46 3.24 13.00
CA ASP A 225 -27.05 4.12 14.00
C ASP A 225 -27.66 3.31 15.13
N GLU A 226 -28.48 3.95 15.98
CA GLU A 226 -29.21 3.32 17.09
C GLU A 226 -30.29 2.30 16.64
N ASN A 227 -30.67 2.32 15.34
CA ASN A 227 -31.67 1.40 14.78
C ASN A 227 -30.99 0.15 14.16
N GLY A 228 -29.65 0.08 14.14
CA GLY A 228 -28.88 -1.03 13.59
C GLY A 228 -27.99 -0.66 12.43
N HIS A 229 -27.75 -1.63 11.55
CA HIS A 229 -26.91 -1.49 10.37
C HIS A 229 -27.79 -1.46 9.12
N ALA A 230 -27.57 -0.48 8.25
CA ALA A 230 -28.28 -0.35 6.99
C ALA A 230 -27.33 -0.39 5.81
N GLY A 231 -27.67 -1.19 4.80
CA GLY A 231 -27.11 -1.10 3.46
C GLY A 231 -28.07 -0.33 2.56
N TRP A 232 -27.55 0.57 1.73
CA TRP A 232 -28.39 1.29 0.79
C TRP A 232 -27.82 1.27 -0.63
N ALA A 233 -28.74 1.28 -1.60
CA ALA A 233 -28.43 1.38 -3.01
C ALA A 233 -28.94 2.70 -3.59
N SER A 234 -28.23 3.21 -4.59
CA SER A 234 -28.69 4.37 -5.36
C SER A 234 -29.80 3.97 -6.31
N VAL A 235 -30.91 4.68 -6.28
CA VAL A 235 -31.99 4.50 -7.26
C VAL A 235 -31.73 5.42 -8.45
N HIS A 236 -31.30 4.87 -9.58
CA HIS A 236 -30.91 5.65 -10.76
C HIS A 236 -32.06 5.97 -11.70
N THR A 237 -33.09 5.14 -11.73
CA THR A 237 -34.27 5.27 -12.57
C THR A 237 -35.53 5.18 -11.74
N SER A 238 -36.66 5.60 -12.31
CA SER A 238 -37.96 5.51 -11.60
C SER A 238 -38.35 4.07 -11.27
N ASP A 239 -37.96 3.12 -12.10
CA ASP A 239 -38.10 1.68 -11.88
C ASP A 239 -36.71 1.05 -11.94
N ALA A 240 -36.17 0.67 -10.79
CA ALA A 240 -34.84 0.07 -10.64
C ALA A 240 -34.97 -1.37 -10.14
N GLU A 241 -34.07 -2.23 -10.57
CA GLU A 241 -33.92 -3.56 -9.97
C GLU A 241 -32.67 -3.56 -9.09
N ILE A 242 -32.80 -4.18 -7.91
CA ILE A 242 -31.72 -4.37 -6.95
C ILE A 242 -31.66 -5.85 -6.59
N THR A 243 -30.48 -6.43 -6.73
CA THR A 243 -30.23 -7.82 -6.35
C THR A 243 -29.56 -7.89 -4.99
N VAL A 244 -30.13 -8.71 -4.11
CA VAL A 244 -29.58 -9.02 -2.79
C VAL A 244 -29.35 -10.52 -2.71
N CYS A 245 -28.14 -10.90 -2.38
CA CYS A 245 -27.79 -12.27 -2.03
C CYS A 245 -27.79 -12.40 -0.49
N VAL A 246 -28.65 -13.26 0.04
CA VAL A 246 -28.65 -13.68 1.43
C VAL A 246 -27.75 -14.92 1.51
N LEU A 247 -26.63 -14.79 2.21
CA LEU A 247 -25.59 -15.80 2.32
C LEU A 247 -25.78 -16.57 3.63
N GLY A 248 -25.98 -17.88 3.58
CA GLY A 248 -26.24 -18.74 4.73
C GLY A 248 -27.73 -18.99 4.93
N GLU A 249 -28.25 -18.78 6.14
CA GLU A 249 -29.67 -19.02 6.45
C GLU A 249 -30.57 -18.00 5.76
N ASP A 250 -31.67 -18.46 5.16
CA ASP A 250 -32.63 -17.59 4.47
C ASP A 250 -33.47 -16.78 5.46
N THR A 251 -33.27 -15.47 5.48
CA THR A 251 -34.07 -14.54 6.32
C THR A 251 -35.38 -14.15 5.72
N GLY A 252 -35.68 -14.58 4.48
CA GLY A 252 -36.85 -14.18 3.73
C GLY A 252 -36.70 -12.81 3.06
N GLU A 253 -37.80 -12.22 2.66
CA GLU A 253 -37.83 -10.92 2.00
C GLU A 253 -37.38 -9.80 2.96
N LEU A 254 -36.52 -8.92 2.50
CA LEU A 254 -36.06 -7.78 3.27
C LEU A 254 -37.06 -6.62 3.19
N GLU A 255 -37.20 -5.89 4.29
CA GLU A 255 -37.95 -4.65 4.34
C GLU A 255 -37.07 -3.48 3.87
N TRP A 256 -37.65 -2.60 3.02
CA TRP A 256 -36.95 -1.46 2.48
C TRP A 256 -37.64 -0.15 2.83
N LYS A 257 -36.82 0.87 3.05
CA LYS A 257 -37.24 2.25 3.17
C LYS A 257 -36.60 3.09 2.10
N PHE A 258 -37.27 4.17 1.72
CA PHE A 258 -36.82 5.05 0.67
C PHE A 258 -36.49 6.42 1.27
N PHE A 259 -35.38 6.99 0.81
CA PHE A 259 -34.84 8.25 1.32
C PHE A 259 -34.51 9.20 0.18
N GLU A 260 -34.63 10.51 0.45
CA GLU A 260 -34.34 11.56 -0.52
C GLU A 260 -32.88 11.51 -1.00
N ASN A 261 -31.95 11.17 -0.11
CA ASN A 261 -30.53 11.13 -0.40
C ASN A 261 -29.78 10.15 0.55
N GLY A 262 -28.46 10.09 0.43
CA GLY A 262 -27.60 9.17 1.19
C GLY A 262 -27.37 9.53 2.65
N SER A 263 -27.92 10.64 3.18
CA SER A 263 -27.92 10.91 4.63
C SER A 263 -28.93 10.05 5.40
N LEU A 264 -29.92 9.48 4.68
CA LEU A 264 -30.99 8.64 5.22
C LEU A 264 -31.86 9.34 6.32
N GLU A 265 -31.95 10.67 6.26
CA GLU A 265 -32.72 11.46 7.25
C GLU A 265 -34.15 11.71 6.81
N THR A 266 -34.40 11.93 5.54
CA THR A 266 -35.71 12.28 4.98
C THR A 266 -36.30 11.09 4.24
N GLU A 267 -37.25 10.40 4.86
CA GLU A 267 -37.98 9.30 4.23
C GLU A 267 -38.96 9.84 3.16
N ILE A 268 -39.07 9.14 2.04
CA ILE A 268 -39.95 9.48 0.91
C ILE A 268 -40.82 8.29 0.55
N GLU A 269 -41.86 8.54 -0.23
CA GLU A 269 -42.74 7.49 -0.75
C GLU A 269 -42.03 6.69 -1.84
N GLY A 270 -42.11 5.37 -1.77
CA GLY A 270 -41.63 4.41 -2.74
C GLY A 270 -42.38 3.09 -2.61
N SER A 271 -42.24 2.25 -3.61
CA SER A 271 -42.79 0.90 -3.57
C SER A 271 -41.74 -0.12 -3.99
N MET A 272 -41.89 -1.33 -3.49
CA MET A 272 -41.01 -2.44 -3.77
C MET A 272 -41.80 -3.73 -3.91
N SER A 273 -41.33 -4.61 -4.77
CA SER A 273 -41.82 -5.98 -4.94
C SER A 273 -40.72 -6.92 -5.29
N VAL A 274 -40.71 -8.13 -4.74
CA VAL A 274 -39.86 -9.21 -5.22
C VAL A 274 -40.33 -9.65 -6.61
N VAL A 275 -39.46 -9.63 -7.59
CA VAL A 275 -39.77 -10.03 -8.97
C VAL A 275 -39.12 -11.37 -9.32
N ASP A 276 -38.06 -11.75 -8.60
CA ASP A 276 -37.43 -13.06 -8.74
C ASP A 276 -36.85 -13.53 -7.41
N LYS A 277 -36.88 -14.85 -7.19
CA LYS A 277 -36.23 -15.51 -6.05
C LYS A 277 -35.66 -16.83 -6.52
N THR A 278 -34.34 -16.96 -6.37
CA THR A 278 -33.62 -18.20 -6.70
C THR A 278 -32.72 -18.63 -5.52
N SER A 279 -32.26 -19.89 -5.58
CA SER A 279 -31.32 -20.42 -4.59
C SER A 279 -30.19 -21.13 -5.29
N THR A 280 -28.99 -20.96 -4.78
CA THR A 280 -27.75 -21.54 -5.33
C THR A 280 -26.75 -21.77 -4.21
N THR A 281 -25.50 -22.10 -4.52
CA THR A 281 -24.38 -22.04 -3.57
C THR A 281 -23.47 -20.87 -3.89
N PHE A 282 -22.67 -20.42 -2.92
CA PHE A 282 -21.73 -19.32 -3.13
C PHE A 282 -20.69 -19.69 -4.21
N GLY A 283 -20.20 -20.93 -4.21
CA GLY A 283 -19.33 -21.44 -5.26
C GLY A 283 -19.96 -21.34 -6.65
N ALA A 284 -21.21 -21.84 -6.80
CA ALA A 284 -21.90 -21.77 -8.09
C ALA A 284 -22.19 -20.33 -8.54
N LEU A 285 -22.44 -19.42 -7.60
CA LEU A 285 -22.59 -17.98 -7.91
C LEU A 285 -21.26 -17.38 -8.38
N ALA A 286 -20.20 -17.55 -7.61
CA ALA A 286 -18.87 -17.03 -7.94
C ALA A 286 -18.33 -17.55 -9.27
N MET A 287 -18.44 -18.85 -9.50
CA MET A 287 -17.89 -19.51 -10.71
C MET A 287 -18.54 -19.07 -12.03
N GLN A 288 -19.65 -18.33 -11.99
CA GLN A 288 -20.20 -17.69 -13.18
C GLN A 288 -19.28 -16.58 -13.74
N TYR A 289 -18.41 -16.03 -12.91
CA TYR A 289 -17.46 -14.97 -13.24
C TYR A 289 -16.03 -15.47 -13.46
N TYR A 290 -15.80 -16.77 -13.25
CA TYR A 290 -14.49 -17.38 -13.49
C TYR A 290 -14.22 -17.57 -14.96
N ASP A 291 -13.07 -17.06 -15.44
CA ASP A 291 -12.58 -17.32 -16.79
C ASP A 291 -11.56 -18.49 -16.79
N PRO A 292 -11.91 -19.66 -17.34
CA PRO A 292 -10.97 -20.77 -17.47
C PRO A 292 -9.75 -20.46 -18.35
N ALA A 293 -9.82 -19.41 -19.21
CA ALA A 293 -8.71 -19.00 -20.06
C ALA A 293 -7.71 -18.08 -19.35
N SER A 294 -8.01 -17.64 -18.13
CA SER A 294 -7.13 -16.77 -17.34
C SER A 294 -5.78 -17.42 -16.94
N GLY A 295 -5.66 -18.74 -17.04
CA GLY A 295 -4.49 -19.48 -16.56
C GLY A 295 -4.45 -19.67 -15.03
N VAL A 296 -5.41 -19.13 -14.29
CA VAL A 296 -5.53 -19.28 -12.85
C VAL A 296 -6.32 -20.55 -12.53
N ALA A 297 -5.84 -21.38 -11.60
CA ALA A 297 -6.60 -22.55 -11.18
C ALA A 297 -7.93 -22.15 -10.52
N ALA A 298 -9.00 -22.91 -10.80
CA ALA A 298 -10.35 -22.57 -10.34
C ALA A 298 -10.44 -22.37 -8.82
N HIS A 299 -9.78 -23.23 -8.05
CA HIS A 299 -9.76 -23.13 -6.58
C HIS A 299 -8.92 -21.93 -6.12
N ASP A 300 -7.79 -21.62 -6.76
CA ASP A 300 -6.97 -20.44 -6.43
C ASP A 300 -7.75 -19.15 -6.70
N TRP A 301 -8.45 -19.08 -7.84
CA TRP A 301 -9.30 -17.94 -8.18
C TRP A 301 -10.43 -17.76 -7.16
N PHE A 302 -11.15 -18.85 -6.83
CA PHE A 302 -12.24 -18.79 -5.84
C PHE A 302 -11.73 -18.36 -4.47
N ASN A 303 -10.62 -18.92 -4.02
CA ASN A 303 -10.01 -18.57 -2.73
C ASN A 303 -9.55 -17.11 -2.68
N ALA A 304 -9.07 -16.57 -3.82
CA ALA A 304 -8.75 -15.16 -3.95
C ALA A 304 -10.00 -14.26 -3.87
N VAL A 305 -11.11 -14.65 -4.50
CA VAL A 305 -12.40 -13.95 -4.38
C VAL A 305 -12.88 -13.92 -2.92
N VAL A 306 -12.81 -15.06 -2.22
CA VAL A 306 -13.17 -15.12 -0.80
C VAL A 306 -12.29 -14.19 0.02
N ALA A 307 -10.97 -14.22 -0.17
CA ALA A 307 -10.03 -13.36 0.56
C ALA A 307 -10.28 -11.87 0.27
N GLN A 308 -10.57 -11.49 -0.97
CA GLN A 308 -10.93 -10.13 -1.34
C GLN A 308 -12.21 -9.67 -0.64
N LEU A 309 -13.23 -10.53 -0.59
CA LEU A 309 -14.48 -10.21 0.08
C LEU A 309 -14.27 -10.03 1.58
N GLU A 310 -13.52 -10.93 2.23
CA GLU A 310 -13.17 -10.81 3.64
C GLU A 310 -12.39 -9.52 3.92
N TYR A 311 -11.44 -9.14 3.05
CA TYR A 311 -10.71 -7.89 3.15
C TYR A 311 -11.58 -6.65 2.95
N SER A 312 -12.57 -6.73 2.06
CA SER A 312 -13.50 -5.63 1.72
C SER A 312 -14.78 -5.64 2.55
N GLU A 313 -14.93 -6.58 3.50
CA GLU A 313 -16.10 -6.63 4.36
C GLU A 313 -16.34 -5.27 5.04
N ARG A 314 -17.52 -4.71 4.75
CA ARG A 314 -17.90 -3.40 5.29
C ARG A 314 -18.51 -3.59 6.63
N ALA A 315 -18.79 -3.65 7.52
CA ALA A 315 -19.39 -3.88 8.79
C ALA A 315 -20.14 -5.22 8.89
N LEU A 316 -19.62 -6.08 9.69
CA LEU A 316 -20.33 -7.22 10.29
C LEU A 316 -21.13 -8.10 9.30
N GLY A 317 -20.56 -8.40 8.12
CA GLY A 317 -21.17 -9.34 7.17
C GLY A 317 -22.01 -8.70 6.07
N LEU A 318 -21.82 -7.41 5.81
CA LEU A 318 -22.37 -6.76 4.64
C LEU A 318 -21.28 -6.59 3.55
N TYR A 319 -21.46 -7.23 2.42
CA TYR A 319 -20.61 -7.10 1.24
C TYR A 319 -21.29 -6.21 0.20
N GLY A 320 -20.52 -5.34 -0.43
CA GLY A 320 -21.05 -4.44 -1.44
C GLY A 320 -20.16 -4.29 -2.63
N GLY A 321 -20.76 -4.16 -3.81
CA GLY A 321 -20.07 -3.85 -5.04
C GLY A 321 -18.95 -4.86 -5.33
N VAL A 322 -19.28 -6.16 -5.35
CA VAL A 322 -18.29 -7.22 -5.52
C VAL A 322 -17.60 -7.04 -6.87
N ASN A 323 -16.33 -6.74 -6.83
CA ASN A 323 -15.50 -6.88 -8.01
C ASN A 323 -15.08 -8.35 -8.13
N TRP A 324 -15.68 -9.07 -9.06
CA TRP A 324 -15.35 -10.47 -9.31
C TRP A 324 -14.02 -10.63 -10.07
N ASP A 325 -13.50 -9.56 -10.64
CA ASP A 325 -12.17 -9.58 -11.26
C ASP A 325 -11.10 -9.38 -10.17
N VAL A 326 -10.46 -10.47 -9.79
CA VAL A 326 -9.36 -10.49 -8.82
C VAL A 326 -7.99 -10.48 -9.50
N SER A 327 -7.92 -10.41 -10.82
CA SER A 327 -6.67 -10.55 -11.59
C SER A 327 -5.57 -9.58 -11.14
N GLN A 328 -5.95 -8.35 -10.79
CA GLN A 328 -5.04 -7.30 -10.31
C GLN A 328 -4.52 -7.53 -8.87
N HIS A 329 -5.08 -8.51 -8.17
CA HIS A 329 -4.77 -8.81 -6.78
C HIS A 329 -4.24 -10.23 -6.60
N LEU A 330 -3.70 -10.84 -7.66
CA LEU A 330 -3.16 -12.19 -7.61
C LEU A 330 -1.63 -12.16 -7.49
N LEU A 331 -1.13 -12.64 -6.36
CA LEU A 331 0.27 -12.97 -6.19
C LEU A 331 0.52 -14.34 -6.80
N GLN A 332 1.50 -14.44 -7.69
CA GLN A 332 1.90 -15.68 -8.33
C GLN A 332 2.95 -16.43 -7.51
N TRP A 333 2.88 -17.76 -7.56
CA TRP A 333 3.81 -18.66 -6.90
C TRP A 333 4.22 -19.77 -7.87
N TYR A 334 5.51 -20.03 -7.98
CA TYR A 334 6.01 -21.22 -8.65
C TYR A 334 6.17 -22.34 -7.63
N GLU A 335 5.40 -23.41 -7.79
CA GLU A 335 5.44 -24.61 -6.97
C GLU A 335 6.18 -25.73 -7.70
N TYR A 336 7.09 -26.41 -7.05
CA TYR A 336 7.79 -27.60 -7.53
C TYR A 336 8.25 -28.47 -6.36
N GLU A 337 8.69 -29.69 -6.63
CA GLU A 337 9.13 -30.65 -5.62
C GLU A 337 10.63 -30.94 -5.75
N ILE A 338 11.28 -31.11 -4.61
CA ILE A 338 12.63 -31.66 -4.50
C ILE A 338 12.59 -32.96 -3.68
N MET A 339 13.50 -33.87 -4.01
CA MET A 339 13.65 -35.13 -3.27
C MET A 339 15.12 -35.37 -2.95
N LEU A 340 15.44 -35.59 -1.67
CA LEU A 340 16.79 -35.91 -1.21
C LEU A 340 16.79 -37.19 -0.41
N ALA A 341 17.67 -38.14 -0.78
CA ALA A 341 17.97 -39.32 0.01
C ALA A 341 18.73 -38.95 1.30
N PRO A 342 18.83 -39.85 2.29
CA PRO A 342 19.63 -39.64 3.50
C PRO A 342 21.06 -39.25 3.18
N GLY A 343 21.54 -38.15 3.77
CA GLY A 343 22.90 -37.62 3.58
C GLY A 343 23.15 -36.97 2.22
N GLU A 344 22.15 -36.86 1.37
CA GLU A 344 22.28 -36.22 0.05
C GLU A 344 22.34 -34.72 0.12
N ARG A 345 23.06 -34.12 -0.84
CA ARG A 345 23.08 -32.68 -1.14
C ARG A 345 22.51 -32.42 -2.51
N LEU A 346 21.76 -31.32 -2.62
CA LEU A 346 21.11 -30.91 -3.86
C LEU A 346 21.29 -29.41 -4.05
N THR A 347 21.66 -29.02 -5.27
CA THR A 347 21.67 -27.61 -5.65
C THR A 347 20.34 -27.22 -6.29
N ASN A 348 19.67 -26.25 -5.72
CA ASN A 348 18.48 -25.63 -6.27
C ASN A 348 18.78 -24.19 -6.69
N THR A 349 18.43 -23.82 -7.91
CA THR A 349 18.63 -22.46 -8.44
C THR A 349 17.31 -21.92 -8.91
N VAL A 350 16.95 -20.73 -8.44
CA VAL A 350 15.80 -19.97 -8.92
C VAL A 350 16.28 -18.63 -9.49
N THR A 351 15.65 -18.22 -10.60
CA THR A 351 15.94 -16.95 -11.26
C THR A 351 14.66 -16.19 -11.46
N ALA A 352 14.68 -14.91 -11.17
CA ALA A 352 13.55 -14.01 -11.34
C ALA A 352 14.02 -12.66 -11.92
N PRO A 353 13.17 -11.95 -12.68
CA PRO A 353 13.43 -10.56 -13.01
C PRO A 353 13.41 -9.70 -11.74
N LEU A 354 14.10 -8.58 -11.79
CA LEU A 354 14.30 -7.70 -10.65
C LEU A 354 14.01 -6.25 -11.05
N TYR A 355 13.05 -5.62 -10.40
CA TYR A 355 12.64 -4.25 -10.68
C TYR A 355 12.86 -3.35 -9.47
N PRO A 356 13.47 -2.16 -9.63
CA PRO A 356 13.71 -1.24 -8.52
C PRO A 356 12.52 -0.34 -8.20
N HIS A 357 12.46 0.12 -6.95
CA HIS A 357 11.73 1.32 -6.59
C HIS A 357 12.51 2.55 -7.05
N ILE A 358 11.90 3.38 -7.89
CA ILE A 358 12.57 4.53 -8.49
C ILE A 358 12.24 5.81 -7.71
N ASN A 359 13.26 6.45 -7.15
CA ASN A 359 13.10 7.75 -6.49
C ASN A 359 13.58 8.90 -7.40
N GLY A 360 12.66 9.52 -8.10
CA GLY A 360 12.89 10.65 -9.00
C GLY A 360 13.03 12.02 -8.31
N ARG A 361 13.15 12.07 -6.96
CA ARG A 361 13.37 13.34 -6.23
C ARG A 361 14.78 13.88 -6.37
N TYR A 362 15.70 13.11 -6.91
CA TYR A 362 17.08 13.50 -7.14
C TYR A 362 17.31 13.90 -8.61
N GLU A 363 18.32 14.72 -8.89
CA GLU A 363 18.73 15.08 -10.25
C GLU A 363 19.14 13.83 -11.07
N GLN A 364 19.80 12.90 -10.40
CA GLN A 364 20.03 11.53 -10.85
C GLN A 364 19.16 10.64 -9.95
N PRO A 365 18.12 9.98 -10.51
CA PRO A 365 17.25 9.10 -9.74
C PRO A 365 18.03 8.04 -8.97
N THR A 366 17.51 7.66 -7.82
CA THR A 366 18.03 6.50 -7.08
C THR A 366 17.09 5.31 -7.28
N TYR A 367 17.68 4.11 -7.29
CA TYR A 367 17.02 2.86 -7.61
C TYR A 367 17.23 1.89 -6.45
N ALA A 368 16.17 1.69 -5.65
CA ALA A 368 16.20 0.80 -4.50
C ALA A 368 15.68 -0.58 -4.90
N TYR A 369 16.47 -1.60 -4.61
CA TYR A 369 16.16 -3.00 -4.84
C TYR A 369 15.91 -3.67 -3.49
N GLU A 370 14.83 -4.42 -3.41
CA GLU A 370 14.47 -5.18 -2.22
C GLU A 370 14.39 -6.68 -2.53
N TYR A 371 14.94 -7.47 -1.62
CA TYR A 371 14.86 -8.93 -1.66
C TYR A 371 14.48 -9.46 -0.29
N PHE A 372 13.39 -10.22 -0.22
CA PHE A 372 12.92 -10.79 1.01
C PHE A 372 13.76 -11.98 1.43
N LEU A 373 14.53 -11.83 2.50
CA LEU A 373 15.30 -12.91 3.13
C LEU A 373 14.46 -13.68 4.15
N THR A 374 13.41 -13.06 4.68
CA THR A 374 12.51 -13.68 5.67
C THR A 374 11.92 -15.04 5.25
N PRO A 375 11.64 -15.35 3.98
CA PRO A 375 11.24 -16.69 3.56
C PRO A 375 12.22 -17.79 3.97
N ALA A 376 13.50 -17.51 3.94
CA ALA A 376 14.52 -18.47 4.33
C ALA A 376 14.49 -18.83 5.83
N SER A 377 13.83 -18.02 6.67
CA SER A 377 13.61 -18.34 8.09
C SER A 377 12.61 -19.47 8.33
N THR A 378 11.88 -19.92 7.31
CA THR A 378 11.01 -21.11 7.39
C THR A 378 11.79 -22.41 7.42
N TRP A 379 13.07 -22.39 7.04
CA TRP A 379 13.94 -23.55 7.11
C TRP A 379 14.40 -23.81 8.55
N THR A 380 14.47 -25.09 8.93
CA THR A 380 14.86 -25.51 10.28
C THR A 380 16.26 -25.05 10.64
N GLU A 381 17.17 -25.02 9.65
CA GLU A 381 18.54 -24.56 9.83
C GLU A 381 19.00 -23.88 8.54
N PHE A 382 19.70 -22.75 8.70
CA PHE A 382 20.28 -21.95 7.62
C PHE A 382 21.75 -21.66 7.93
N GLY A 383 22.64 -22.05 7.01
CA GLY A 383 24.07 -21.89 7.15
C GLY A 383 24.56 -20.50 6.74
N THR A 384 25.29 -20.41 5.64
CA THR A 384 25.93 -19.16 5.20
C THR A 384 25.24 -18.53 3.98
N LEU A 385 25.40 -17.21 3.81
CA LEU A 385 24.83 -16.43 2.71
C LEU A 385 25.93 -15.59 2.05
N ASP A 386 26.17 -15.83 0.77
CA ASP A 386 26.99 -14.97 -0.07
C ASP A 386 26.13 -14.13 -1.01
N ILE A 387 26.33 -12.81 -1.02
CA ILE A 387 25.56 -11.90 -1.85
C ILE A 387 26.51 -11.17 -2.81
N TYR A 388 26.18 -11.20 -4.10
CA TYR A 388 26.87 -10.51 -5.17
C TYR A 388 25.91 -9.53 -5.85
N ILE A 389 26.36 -8.31 -6.07
CA ILE A 389 25.65 -7.30 -6.87
C ILE A 389 26.56 -6.92 -8.02
N ASN A 390 26.28 -7.49 -9.19
CA ASN A 390 27.00 -7.21 -10.42
C ASN A 390 26.40 -5.95 -11.07
N THR A 391 27.12 -4.85 -11.01
CA THR A 391 26.62 -3.55 -11.47
C THR A 391 27.76 -2.58 -11.74
N PRO A 392 27.67 -1.72 -12.78
CA PRO A 392 28.60 -0.61 -12.97
C PRO A 392 28.28 0.61 -12.07
N TYR A 393 27.15 0.59 -11.37
CA TYR A 393 26.64 1.74 -10.61
C TYR A 393 27.17 1.80 -9.19
N VAL A 394 26.94 2.94 -8.54
CA VAL A 394 27.42 3.19 -7.18
C VAL A 394 26.31 2.89 -6.17
N MET A 395 26.66 2.10 -5.14
CA MET A 395 25.78 1.89 -3.99
C MET A 395 25.78 3.16 -3.14
N VAL A 396 24.59 3.71 -2.88
CA VAL A 396 24.43 4.97 -2.16
C VAL A 396 23.53 4.79 -0.95
N LYS A 397 23.73 5.68 0.03
CA LYS A 397 22.88 5.75 1.19
C LYS A 397 21.72 6.70 0.92
N GLU A 398 20.51 6.21 0.86
CA GLU A 398 19.33 7.03 0.80
C GLU A 398 19.06 7.73 2.15
N ARG A 399 18.67 9.01 2.15
CA ARG A 399 18.51 9.79 3.40
C ARG A 399 17.39 9.30 4.33
N LYS A 400 16.48 8.49 3.82
CA LYS A 400 15.33 7.92 4.54
C LYS A 400 15.13 6.42 4.28
N GLY A 401 16.05 5.77 3.56
CA GLY A 401 15.96 4.34 3.30
C GLY A 401 16.37 3.54 4.54
N GLU A 402 15.65 2.49 4.82
CA GLU A 402 16.08 1.43 5.72
C GLU A 402 17.06 0.57 4.94
N TYR A 403 18.21 0.25 5.55
CA TYR A 403 19.17 -0.69 5.02
C TYR A 403 19.30 -1.84 5.98
N SER A 404 19.08 -3.03 5.50
CA SER A 404 19.41 -4.23 6.26
C SER A 404 20.93 -4.39 6.43
N ILE A 405 21.72 -3.94 5.43
CA ILE A 405 23.17 -4.00 5.45
C ILE A 405 23.75 -2.66 4.99
N ALA A 406 24.51 -2.00 5.86
CA ALA A 406 25.05 -0.69 5.56
C ALA A 406 26.06 -0.74 4.40
N PRO A 407 26.09 0.24 3.47
CA PRO A 407 27.01 0.25 2.33
C PRO A 407 28.48 0.05 2.65
N LYS A 408 28.93 0.49 3.82
CA LYS A 408 30.31 0.33 4.28
C LYS A 408 30.72 -1.13 4.58
N GLU A 409 29.76 -2.03 4.77
CA GLU A 409 29.99 -3.44 5.07
C GLU A 409 30.21 -4.24 3.78
N TRP A 410 29.83 -3.69 2.64
CA TRP A 410 30.04 -4.29 1.34
C TRP A 410 31.49 -4.15 0.88
N THR A 411 32.04 -5.22 0.35
CA THR A 411 33.34 -5.21 -0.33
C THR A 411 33.14 -4.88 -1.80
N LYS A 412 33.76 -3.81 -2.28
CA LYS A 412 33.74 -3.45 -3.70
C LYS A 412 34.63 -4.42 -4.48
N THR A 413 34.15 -4.87 -5.65
CA THR A 413 34.85 -5.75 -6.60
C THR A 413 34.90 -5.10 -7.98
N ASP A 414 35.56 -5.71 -8.92
CA ASP A 414 35.58 -5.23 -10.33
C ASP A 414 34.21 -5.36 -10.99
N ALA A 415 33.36 -6.32 -10.55
CA ALA A 415 32.00 -6.54 -11.05
C ALA A 415 30.94 -5.73 -10.31
N GLY A 416 31.26 -5.14 -9.15
CA GLY A 416 30.30 -4.43 -8.31
C GLY A 416 30.58 -4.61 -6.83
N TYR A 417 29.68 -5.31 -6.09
CA TYR A 417 29.76 -5.45 -4.64
C TYR A 417 29.55 -6.88 -4.20
N LYS A 418 30.16 -7.25 -3.05
CA LYS A 418 29.92 -8.54 -2.40
C LYS A 418 29.90 -8.41 -0.89
N ILE A 419 29.18 -9.32 -0.24
CA ILE A 419 29.23 -9.53 1.20
C ILE A 419 29.05 -11.01 1.50
N HIS A 420 29.65 -11.46 2.61
CA HIS A 420 29.49 -12.80 3.17
C HIS A 420 28.86 -12.67 4.56
N LEU A 421 27.86 -13.49 4.85
CA LEU A 421 27.16 -13.53 6.14
C LEU A 421 27.19 -14.95 6.70
N ASP A 422 27.51 -15.08 8.00
CA ASP A 422 27.59 -16.35 8.71
C ASP A 422 26.20 -16.93 9.09
N GLY A 423 25.13 -16.35 8.56
CA GLY A 423 23.75 -16.76 8.79
C GLY A 423 22.77 -15.83 8.09
N LEU A 424 21.49 -16.12 8.28
CA LEU A 424 20.40 -15.31 7.73
C LEU A 424 20.24 -14.03 8.57
N PRO A 425 20.19 -12.83 7.96
CA PRO A 425 19.83 -11.60 8.66
C PRO A 425 18.35 -11.61 9.10
N ASP A 426 18.06 -10.90 10.19
CA ASP A 426 16.67 -10.74 10.68
C ASP A 426 15.80 -9.82 9.80
N GLU A 427 16.44 -9.04 8.91
CA GLU A 427 15.78 -8.06 8.05
C GLU A 427 15.96 -8.41 6.56
N ASN A 428 15.04 -7.91 5.74
CA ASN A 428 15.14 -8.03 4.29
C ASN A 428 16.36 -7.28 3.75
N LEU A 429 16.88 -7.76 2.64
CA LEU A 429 17.96 -7.09 1.94
C LEU A 429 17.39 -5.91 1.13
N ILE A 430 17.82 -4.70 1.46
CA ILE A 430 17.54 -3.50 0.67
C ILE A 430 18.88 -2.84 0.33
N PHE A 431 19.10 -2.54 -0.94
CA PHE A 431 20.23 -1.75 -1.39
C PHE A 431 19.83 -0.75 -2.47
N THR A 432 20.47 0.40 -2.47
CA THR A 432 20.13 1.49 -3.39
C THR A 432 21.32 1.81 -4.28
N LEU A 433 21.07 1.88 -5.57
CA LEU A 433 22.06 2.22 -6.59
C LEU A 433 21.76 3.59 -7.21
N CYS A 434 22.81 4.24 -7.70
CA CYS A 434 22.73 5.50 -8.42
C CYS A 434 23.89 5.62 -9.42
N GLU A 435 23.76 6.45 -10.45
CA GLU A 435 24.84 6.77 -11.37
C GLU A 435 25.98 7.53 -10.69
N VAL A 436 25.67 8.25 -9.60
CA VAL A 436 26.64 9.10 -8.88
C VAL A 436 26.66 8.77 -7.39
N GLU A 437 27.80 8.93 -6.74
CA GLU A 437 28.01 8.64 -5.32
C GLU A 437 27.20 9.53 -4.38
N ASN A 438 26.96 10.78 -4.76
CA ASN A 438 26.25 11.77 -3.95
C ASN A 438 25.13 12.43 -4.75
N PRO A 439 23.97 11.76 -4.90
CA PRO A 439 22.84 12.30 -5.64
C PRO A 439 22.30 13.55 -4.96
N LYS A 440 22.01 14.59 -5.76
CA LYS A 440 21.49 15.87 -5.28
C LYS A 440 19.99 15.90 -5.46
N LEU A 441 19.28 16.44 -4.47
CA LEU A 441 17.85 16.67 -4.60
C LEU A 441 17.56 17.61 -5.77
N ALA A 442 16.67 17.21 -6.65
CA ALA A 442 16.21 18.01 -7.77
C ALA A 442 15.47 19.28 -7.25
N VAL A 443 15.88 20.42 -7.78
CA VAL A 443 15.22 21.69 -7.46
C VAL A 443 14.10 21.91 -8.47
N THR A 444 12.90 21.45 -8.13
CA THR A 444 11.74 21.64 -9.00
C THR A 444 11.24 23.10 -8.97
N PRO A 445 10.55 23.58 -10.02
CA PRO A 445 9.93 24.90 -10.01
C PRO A 445 8.99 25.12 -8.79
N TYR A 446 8.32 24.06 -8.33
CA TYR A 446 7.49 24.09 -7.13
C TYR A 446 8.29 24.28 -5.85
N THR A 447 9.47 23.68 -5.75
CA THR A 447 10.40 23.92 -4.62
C THR A 447 10.85 25.37 -4.57
N ILE A 448 11.17 25.95 -5.73
CA ILE A 448 11.54 27.39 -5.84
C ILE A 448 10.35 28.25 -5.42
N LEU A 449 9.16 27.99 -5.94
CA LEU A 449 7.95 28.74 -5.60
C LEU A 449 7.65 28.66 -4.10
N PHE A 450 7.78 27.48 -3.49
CA PHE A 450 7.57 27.29 -2.05
C PHE A 450 8.58 28.08 -1.21
N ILE A 451 9.86 28.07 -1.59
CA ILE A 451 10.89 28.88 -0.94
C ILE A 451 10.56 30.38 -1.06
N VAL A 452 10.15 30.83 -2.25
CA VAL A 452 9.75 32.24 -2.47
C VAL A 452 8.57 32.61 -1.58
N ILE A 453 7.54 31.77 -1.46
CA ILE A 453 6.37 32.00 -0.60
C ILE A 453 6.80 32.10 0.87
N ILE A 454 7.67 31.20 1.34
CA ILE A 454 8.20 31.26 2.71
C ILE A 454 8.98 32.57 2.94
N VAL A 455 9.86 32.94 2.03
CA VAL A 455 10.64 34.19 2.15
C VAL A 455 9.72 35.42 2.20
N ILE A 456 8.72 35.47 1.31
CA ILE A 456 7.71 36.56 1.33
C ILE A 456 6.94 36.54 2.65
N GLY A 457 6.50 35.40 3.15
CA GLY A 457 5.82 35.28 4.44
C GLY A 457 6.67 35.79 5.61
N VAL A 458 7.93 35.41 5.67
CA VAL A 458 8.87 35.89 6.68
C VAL A 458 9.06 37.42 6.60
N LEU A 459 9.22 37.95 5.39
CA LEU A 459 9.37 39.42 5.18
C LEU A 459 8.11 40.16 5.61
N LEU A 460 6.92 39.65 5.33
CA LEU A 460 5.66 40.24 5.78
C LEU A 460 5.54 40.25 7.31
N VAL A 461 5.90 39.13 7.97
CA VAL A 461 5.92 39.07 9.44
C VAL A 461 6.91 40.06 10.02
N LEU A 462 8.10 40.21 9.45
CA LEU A 462 9.08 41.21 9.86
C LEU A 462 8.59 42.64 9.63
N ALA A 463 7.89 42.90 8.54
CA ALA A 463 7.30 44.20 8.26
C ALA A 463 6.16 44.55 9.23
N VAL A 464 5.25 43.64 9.50
CA VAL A 464 4.06 43.86 10.35
C VAL A 464 4.42 43.96 11.84
N ILE A 465 5.39 43.18 12.30
CA ILE A 465 5.77 43.16 13.72
C ILE A 465 7.03 43.98 13.98
N GLY A 466 8.04 43.87 13.14
CA GLY A 466 9.34 44.51 13.33
C GLY A 466 9.29 46.02 13.21
N VAL A 467 8.65 46.56 12.17
CA VAL A 467 8.60 48.02 11.92
C VAL A 467 7.82 48.72 13.02
N PRO A 468 6.61 48.30 13.43
CA PRO A 468 5.91 48.95 14.55
C PRO A 468 6.69 48.87 15.87
N THR A 469 7.36 47.74 16.13
CA THR A 469 8.15 47.57 17.36
C THR A 469 9.32 48.53 17.41
N VAL A 470 10.05 48.70 16.32
CA VAL A 470 11.15 49.65 16.20
C VAL A 470 10.63 51.10 16.36
N LEU A 471 9.50 51.43 15.72
CA LEU A 471 8.87 52.74 15.85
C LEU A 471 8.46 53.07 17.29
N ILE A 472 7.85 52.12 18.00
CA ILE A 472 7.48 52.24 19.42
C ILE A 472 8.73 52.49 20.29
N VAL A 473 9.81 51.75 20.06
CA VAL A 473 11.08 51.93 20.80
C VAL A 473 11.67 53.30 20.54
N ILE A 474 11.65 53.79 19.29
CA ILE A 474 12.11 55.15 18.92
C ILE A 474 11.25 56.19 19.63
N LEU A 475 9.92 56.05 19.57
CA LEU A 475 9.00 57.02 20.23
C LEU A 475 9.23 57.06 21.75
N ILE A 476 9.43 55.90 22.40
CA ILE A 476 9.76 55.85 23.84
C ILE A 476 11.08 56.54 24.13
N LYS A 477 12.12 56.34 23.28
CA LYS A 477 13.42 57.04 23.46
C LYS A 477 13.28 58.56 23.28
N LEU A 478 12.52 59.00 22.29
CA LEU A 478 12.26 60.45 22.07
C LEU A 478 11.45 61.06 23.21
N ALA A 479 10.43 60.37 23.72
CA ALA A 479 9.65 60.84 24.88
C ALA A 479 10.51 60.94 26.14
N LYS A 480 11.41 59.97 26.40
CA LYS A 480 12.37 60.04 27.51
C LYS A 480 13.33 61.23 27.36
N LYS A 481 13.82 61.48 26.13
CA LYS A 481 14.72 62.64 25.85
C LYS A 481 14.01 64.01 26.06
N ARG A 482 12.72 64.07 25.68
CA ARG A 482 11.90 65.32 25.93
C ARG A 482 11.66 65.54 27.41
N LYS A 483 11.31 64.47 28.19
CA LYS A 483 11.14 64.61 29.66
C LYS A 483 12.42 65.04 30.36
N LYS A 484 13.60 64.53 29.92
CA LYS A 484 14.88 64.97 30.49
C LYS A 484 15.18 66.40 30.21
N LYS A 485 14.94 66.89 29.00
CA LYS A 485 15.08 68.34 28.67
C LYS A 485 14.13 69.27 29.45
N GLN A 486 12.88 68.80 29.71
CA GLN A 486 11.92 69.53 30.53
C GLN A 486 12.31 69.64 32.01
N ALA A 487 12.93 68.56 32.54
CA ALA A 487 13.44 68.53 33.92
C ALA A 487 14.68 69.42 34.11
N GLU A 488 15.52 69.52 33.08
CA GLU A 488 16.71 70.43 33.08
C GLU A 488 16.36 71.91 32.87
N SER A 489 15.14 72.27 32.42
CA SER A 489 14.70 73.64 32.19
C SER A 489 13.71 74.12 33.26
N ALA A 490 13.47 73.41 34.34
CA ALA A 490 12.65 73.87 35.46
C ALA A 490 13.46 74.90 36.31
N PRO A 491 12.97 76.13 36.58
CA PRO A 491 13.69 77.10 37.40
C PRO A 491 13.81 76.60 38.86
N GLU A 492 15.02 76.73 39.44
CA GLU A 492 15.34 76.53 40.84
C GLU A 492 14.47 77.44 41.70
N GLN A 493 13.55 76.86 42.48
CA GLN A 493 12.83 77.64 43.50
C GLN A 493 13.77 77.95 44.64
N THR A 494 14.26 79.17 44.73
CA THR A 494 14.93 79.75 45.91
C THR A 494 13.98 79.73 47.10
N THR A 495 14.23 78.86 48.07
CA THR A 495 13.61 78.86 49.39
C THR A 495 14.27 79.97 50.20
N ASP A 496 13.58 81.14 50.31
CA ASP A 496 13.92 82.21 51.21
C ASP A 496 13.45 81.82 52.61
N THR A 497 14.39 81.52 53.49
CA THR A 497 14.17 81.30 54.91
C THR A 497 14.31 82.58 55.63
N THR A 498 13.20 83.22 55.98
CA THR A 498 13.21 84.32 56.96
C THR A 498 12.78 83.80 58.32
N THR A 499 13.74 83.87 59.23
CA THR A 499 13.58 83.77 60.67
C THR A 499 12.78 84.94 61.23
N GLU A 500 11.71 84.68 61.99
CA GLU A 500 11.45 85.23 63.31
C GLU A 500 10.44 84.34 64.06
#